data_bfd30568827eee29a699775a0bbfee2d
#
_entry.id   bfd30568827eee29a699775a0bbfee2d
#
_cell.length_a   1.000
_cell.length_b   1.000
_cell.length_c   1.000
_cell.angle_alpha   90.00
_cell.angle_beta   90.00
_cell.angle_gamma   90.00
#
_symmetry.space_group_name_H-M   'P 1'
#
loop_
_entity.id
_entity.type
_entity.pdbx_description
1 polymer ?
#
loop_
_entity_poly.entity_id
_entity_poly.type
_entity_poly.pdbx_seq_one_letter_code
_entity_poly.pdbx_strand_id
1 'polypeptide(L)'
;VYIMENTKIAKKLVNVMIECGHIAKNGLNSYHQYKYATAEDVLLKVNTALTKNKIASVVIPEIASMVDVTNLKGNTEHLVTVNVQIKLIDSESGECVDLFGIGSGQDAGDKAVMKAQTAAIKYAYMMSLCIATSDDPEADTKTDENSVDGNRASKAVNNVKKISAIKKSITVCANCGEEITSDRVVQFSMARYNKPLCMDCQKQMIKTA
;
A
#
# COMPACT_ATOMS: atom_id res chain seq x y z
N VAL A 1 30.48 10.61 -22.90
CA VAL A 1 29.90 9.25 -22.79
C VAL A 1 30.92 8.41 -22.03
N TYR A 2 30.71 8.18 -20.74
CA TYR A 2 31.53 7.24 -19.96
C TYR A 2 31.15 5.84 -20.41
N ILE A 3 32.01 5.18 -21.15
CA ILE A 3 31.90 3.75 -21.41
C ILE A 3 32.31 3.08 -20.10
N MET A 4 31.37 2.53 -19.37
CA MET A 4 31.65 1.74 -18.18
C MET A 4 32.29 0.42 -18.64
N GLU A 5 33.61 0.28 -18.48
CA GLU A 5 34.32 -0.98 -18.71
C GLU A 5 34.13 -2.00 -17.58
N ASN A 6 33.01 -1.97 -16.87
CA ASN A 6 32.71 -2.87 -15.75
C ASN A 6 32.17 -4.23 -16.25
N THR A 7 32.85 -4.84 -17.19
CA THR A 7 32.38 -6.08 -17.81
C THR A 7 32.52 -7.30 -16.91
N LYS A 8 33.49 -7.32 -15.99
CA LYS A 8 33.76 -8.47 -15.10
C LYS A 8 32.70 -8.55 -13.99
N ILE A 9 32.48 -7.45 -13.28
CA ILE A 9 31.43 -7.40 -12.26
C ILE A 9 30.02 -7.62 -12.86
N ALA A 10 29.75 -7.08 -14.07
CA ALA A 10 28.48 -7.30 -14.73
C ALA A 10 28.19 -8.77 -15.02
N LYS A 11 29.19 -9.53 -15.49
CA LYS A 11 29.07 -10.98 -15.70
C LYS A 11 28.78 -11.73 -14.39
N LYS A 12 29.44 -11.36 -13.29
CA LYS A 12 29.19 -11.94 -11.97
C LYS A 12 27.82 -11.59 -11.43
N LEU A 13 27.34 -10.36 -11.65
CA LEU A 13 26.00 -9.94 -11.25
C LEU A 13 24.89 -10.71 -11.99
N VAL A 14 25.09 -11.06 -13.26
CA VAL A 14 24.16 -11.96 -13.97
C VAL A 14 24.05 -13.30 -13.25
N ASN A 15 25.17 -13.90 -12.81
CA ASN A 15 25.13 -15.13 -12.03
C ASN A 15 24.40 -14.95 -10.69
N VAL A 16 24.67 -13.84 -9.99
CA VAL A 16 23.95 -13.50 -8.74
C VAL A 16 22.45 -13.41 -8.97
N MET A 17 22.01 -12.75 -10.03
CA MET A 17 20.59 -12.63 -10.39
C MET A 17 19.95 -13.99 -10.67
N ILE A 18 20.64 -14.87 -11.40
CA ILE A 18 20.19 -16.25 -11.67
C ILE A 18 20.04 -17.04 -10.36
N GLU A 19 21.03 -16.93 -9.46
CA GLU A 19 21.02 -17.63 -8.17
C GLU A 19 19.97 -17.09 -7.19
N CYS A 20 19.74 -15.80 -7.18
CA CYS A 20 18.69 -15.18 -6.36
C CYS A 20 17.28 -15.54 -6.85
N GLY A 21 17.05 -15.49 -8.15
CA GLY A 21 15.81 -15.91 -8.84
C GLY A 21 14.53 -15.48 -8.12
N HIS A 22 13.96 -16.43 -7.37
CA HIS A 22 12.74 -16.23 -6.59
C HIS A 22 12.99 -16.44 -5.09
N ILE A 23 12.38 -15.62 -4.24
CA ILE A 23 12.43 -15.76 -2.76
C ILE A 23 11.03 -16.07 -2.23
N ALA A 24 10.92 -17.16 -1.45
CA ALA A 24 9.68 -17.57 -0.83
C ALA A 24 9.26 -16.61 0.29
N LYS A 25 7.95 -16.45 0.50
CA LYS A 25 7.36 -15.63 1.57
C LYS A 25 7.20 -16.46 2.83
N ASN A 26 8.20 -16.41 3.73
CA ASN A 26 8.17 -17.13 5.00
C ASN A 26 7.59 -16.26 6.15
N GLY A 27 7.59 -14.93 6.01
CA GLY A 27 7.00 -14.03 6.98
C GLY A 27 5.47 -13.99 6.89
N LEU A 28 4.80 -13.85 8.02
CA LEU A 28 3.35 -13.63 8.13
C LEU A 28 3.09 -12.36 8.92
N ASN A 29 2.42 -11.40 8.33
CA ASN A 29 1.83 -10.29 9.06
C ASN A 29 0.49 -10.73 9.62
N SER A 30 0.45 -11.04 10.92
CA SER A 30 -0.76 -11.54 11.60
C SER A 30 -1.86 -10.49 11.70
N TYR A 31 -1.53 -9.20 11.67
CA TYR A 31 -2.50 -8.11 11.73
C TYR A 31 -3.24 -7.92 10.41
N HIS A 32 -2.50 -7.89 9.30
CA HIS A 32 -3.08 -7.71 7.95
C HIS A 32 -3.29 -9.02 7.19
N GLN A 33 -2.92 -10.19 7.80
CA GLN A 33 -3.15 -11.53 7.25
C GLN A 33 -2.51 -11.78 5.87
N TYR A 34 -1.33 -11.19 5.59
CA TYR A 34 -0.59 -11.46 4.36
C TYR A 34 0.80 -12.05 4.63
N LYS A 35 1.31 -12.82 3.68
CA LYS A 35 2.67 -13.36 3.69
C LYS A 35 3.62 -12.41 2.96
N TYR A 36 4.85 -12.30 3.46
CA TYR A 36 5.89 -11.46 2.84
C TYR A 36 7.27 -12.15 2.93
N ALA A 37 8.19 -11.78 2.03
CA ALA A 37 9.59 -12.18 2.14
C ALA A 37 10.25 -11.39 3.26
N THR A 38 10.80 -12.09 4.26
CA THR A 38 11.47 -11.43 5.38
C THR A 38 12.80 -10.80 4.94
N ALA A 39 13.31 -9.85 5.71
CA ALA A 39 14.64 -9.32 5.45
C ALA A 39 15.72 -10.42 5.59
N GLU A 40 15.53 -11.36 6.52
CA GLU A 40 16.42 -12.52 6.71
C GLU A 40 16.47 -13.39 5.46
N ASP A 41 15.31 -13.76 4.87
CA ASP A 41 15.25 -14.56 3.65
C ASP A 41 15.99 -13.89 2.49
N VAL A 42 15.77 -12.57 2.31
CA VAL A 42 16.42 -11.81 1.25
C VAL A 42 17.92 -11.70 1.47
N LEU A 43 18.35 -11.30 2.68
CA LEU A 43 19.77 -11.11 2.98
C LEU A 43 20.55 -12.40 2.93
N LEU A 44 19.99 -13.52 3.43
CA LEU A 44 20.63 -14.84 3.36
C LEU A 44 20.83 -15.28 1.90
N LYS A 45 19.79 -15.15 1.08
CA LYS A 45 19.84 -15.55 -0.33
C LYS A 45 20.84 -14.70 -1.12
N VAL A 46 20.79 -13.38 -0.96
CA VAL A 46 21.69 -12.42 -1.62
C VAL A 46 23.13 -12.62 -1.16
N ASN A 47 23.39 -12.75 0.16
CA ASN A 47 24.72 -12.97 0.69
C ASN A 47 25.35 -14.25 0.13
N THR A 48 24.57 -15.34 0.08
CA THR A 48 25.03 -16.61 -0.48
C THR A 48 25.43 -16.44 -1.95
N ALA A 49 24.62 -15.77 -2.76
CA ALA A 49 24.89 -15.55 -4.17
C ALA A 49 26.09 -14.61 -4.41
N LEU A 50 26.17 -13.50 -3.65
CA LEU A 50 27.29 -12.54 -3.75
C LEU A 50 28.63 -13.19 -3.37
N THR A 51 28.68 -13.89 -2.23
CA THR A 51 29.92 -14.52 -1.75
C THR A 51 30.42 -15.64 -2.67
N LYS A 52 29.51 -16.45 -3.21
CA LYS A 52 29.84 -17.46 -4.20
C LYS A 52 30.44 -16.85 -5.46
N ASN A 53 29.99 -15.67 -5.87
CA ASN A 53 30.52 -14.95 -7.03
C ASN A 53 31.66 -13.98 -6.68
N LYS A 54 32.20 -14.03 -5.44
CA LYS A 54 33.31 -13.20 -4.96
C LYS A 54 33.03 -11.69 -5.04
N ILE A 55 31.81 -11.30 -4.76
CA ILE A 55 31.40 -9.91 -4.68
C ILE A 55 31.22 -9.55 -3.22
N ALA A 56 31.95 -8.53 -2.76
CA ALA A 56 31.73 -7.91 -1.46
C ALA A 56 30.60 -6.88 -1.53
N SER A 57 29.88 -6.73 -0.42
CA SER A 57 28.81 -5.72 -0.32
C SER A 57 29.01 -4.85 0.92
N VAL A 58 29.00 -3.53 0.72
CA VAL A 58 29.11 -2.52 1.77
C VAL A 58 27.89 -1.63 1.75
N VAL A 59 27.16 -1.58 2.87
CA VAL A 59 25.94 -0.77 3.01
C VAL A 59 26.26 0.53 3.72
N ILE A 60 25.84 1.65 3.17
CA ILE A 60 25.99 3.01 3.70
C ILE A 60 24.59 3.61 3.88
N PRO A 61 24.03 3.62 5.09
CA PRO A 61 22.72 4.21 5.35
C PRO A 61 22.83 5.71 5.66
N GLU A 62 21.78 6.46 5.30
CA GLU A 62 21.61 7.87 5.61
C GLU A 62 20.16 8.14 6.01
N ILE A 63 19.93 8.85 7.09
CA ILE A 63 18.57 9.29 7.48
C ILE A 63 18.17 10.45 6.57
N ALA A 64 17.19 10.20 5.72
CA ALA A 64 16.64 11.23 4.81
C ALA A 64 15.64 12.14 5.51
N SER A 65 14.80 11.59 6.39
CA SER A 65 13.86 12.37 7.19
C SER A 65 13.45 11.62 8.46
N MET A 66 13.06 12.40 9.46
CA MET A 66 12.45 11.90 10.70
C MET A 66 11.38 12.90 11.14
N VAL A 67 10.13 12.45 11.21
CA VAL A 67 8.99 13.28 11.57
C VAL A 67 8.10 12.57 12.59
N ASP A 68 7.50 13.34 13.48
CA ASP A 68 6.51 12.83 14.41
C ASP A 68 5.14 12.82 13.74
N VAL A 69 4.45 11.69 13.84
CA VAL A 69 3.10 11.48 13.31
C VAL A 69 2.18 11.03 14.42
N THR A 70 0.91 11.38 14.33
CA THR A 70 -0.09 10.93 15.29
C THR A 70 -0.85 9.76 14.71
N ASN A 71 -0.85 8.61 15.41
CA ASN A 71 -1.61 7.44 15.00
C ASN A 71 -3.11 7.61 15.28
N LEU A 72 -3.93 6.66 14.77
CA LEU A 72 -5.39 6.69 14.93
C LEU A 72 -5.88 6.66 16.40
N LYS A 73 -5.01 6.28 17.34
CA LYS A 73 -5.30 6.27 18.78
C LYS A 73 -4.90 7.56 19.49
N GLY A 74 -4.36 8.54 18.75
CA GLY A 74 -3.88 9.81 19.29
C GLY A 74 -2.45 9.76 19.89
N ASN A 75 -1.72 8.63 19.73
CA ASN A 75 -0.35 8.51 20.22
C ASN A 75 0.65 9.04 19.18
N THR A 76 1.73 9.68 19.67
CA THR A 76 2.85 10.10 18.83
C THR A 76 3.70 8.88 18.45
N GLU A 77 4.07 8.79 17.19
CA GLU A 77 5.00 7.81 16.63
C GLU A 77 6.03 8.53 15.75
N HIS A 78 7.20 7.93 15.59
CA HIS A 78 8.27 8.43 14.74
C HIS A 78 8.16 7.73 13.38
N LEU A 79 7.98 8.50 12.31
CA LEU A 79 8.11 8.05 10.93
C LEU A 79 9.49 8.45 10.42
N VAL A 80 10.34 7.47 10.16
CA VAL A 80 11.70 7.66 9.69
C VAL A 80 11.82 7.14 8.26
N THR A 81 12.49 7.91 7.40
CA THR A 81 12.88 7.49 6.05
C THR A 81 14.40 7.41 5.97
N VAL A 82 14.91 6.29 5.48
CA VAL A 82 16.34 6.03 5.31
C VAL A 82 16.62 5.77 3.83
N ASN A 83 17.63 6.46 3.31
CA ASN A 83 18.28 6.15 2.05
C ASN A 83 19.42 5.17 2.32
N VAL A 84 19.66 4.22 1.42
CA VAL A 84 20.84 3.38 1.47
C VAL A 84 21.55 3.41 0.13
N GLN A 85 22.88 3.53 0.17
CA GLN A 85 23.76 3.19 -0.93
C GLN A 85 24.42 1.86 -0.61
N ILE A 86 24.38 0.91 -1.53
CA ILE A 86 25.01 -0.38 -1.39
C ILE A 86 26.08 -0.51 -2.47
N LYS A 87 27.34 -0.50 -2.08
CA LYS A 87 28.45 -0.69 -3.00
C LYS A 87 28.79 -2.17 -3.13
N LEU A 88 28.62 -2.70 -4.33
CA LEU A 88 29.05 -4.05 -4.70
C LEU A 88 30.45 -3.96 -5.31
N ILE A 89 31.38 -4.77 -4.82
CA ILE A 89 32.79 -4.72 -5.20
C ILE A 89 33.21 -6.12 -5.63
N ASP A 90 33.67 -6.25 -6.87
CA ASP A 90 34.32 -7.48 -7.33
C ASP A 90 35.70 -7.60 -6.67
N SER A 91 35.88 -8.62 -5.81
CA SER A 91 37.11 -8.82 -5.05
C SER A 91 38.33 -9.18 -5.93
N GLU A 92 38.11 -9.57 -7.18
CA GLU A 92 39.19 -9.95 -8.10
C GLU A 92 39.62 -8.83 -9.03
N SER A 93 38.68 -7.99 -9.50
CA SER A 93 38.98 -6.93 -10.43
C SER A 93 38.98 -5.53 -9.80
N GLY A 94 38.35 -5.38 -8.62
CA GLY A 94 38.12 -4.09 -7.99
C GLY A 94 37.02 -3.25 -8.66
N GLU A 95 36.37 -3.77 -9.71
CA GLU A 95 35.22 -3.10 -10.33
C GLU A 95 34.07 -2.98 -9.32
N CYS A 96 33.36 -1.84 -9.39
CA CYS A 96 32.27 -1.55 -8.44
C CYS A 96 30.98 -1.16 -9.15
N VAL A 97 29.86 -1.49 -8.52
CA VAL A 97 28.52 -1.00 -8.89
C VAL A 97 27.81 -0.54 -7.63
N ASP A 98 27.16 0.60 -7.70
CA ASP A 98 26.36 1.15 -6.60
C ASP A 98 24.87 0.85 -6.85
N LEU A 99 24.21 0.31 -5.82
CA LEU A 99 22.76 0.16 -5.75
C LEU A 99 22.22 1.20 -4.78
N PHE A 100 20.99 1.65 -5.01
CA PHE A 100 20.33 2.62 -4.15
C PHE A 100 18.97 2.08 -3.71
N GLY A 101 18.56 2.44 -2.49
CA GLY A 101 17.25 2.08 -1.97
C GLY A 101 16.74 3.09 -0.96
N ILE A 102 15.43 3.11 -0.82
CA ILE A 102 14.71 3.94 0.14
C ILE A 102 13.79 3.03 0.95
N GLY A 103 13.68 3.28 2.24
CA GLY A 103 12.75 2.59 3.11
C GLY A 103 12.24 3.49 4.21
N SER A 104 10.98 3.32 4.58
CA SER A 104 10.38 4.02 5.71
C SER A 104 9.98 3.03 6.80
N GLY A 105 10.06 3.49 8.05
CA GLY A 105 9.66 2.73 9.23
C GLY A 105 8.94 3.61 10.23
N GLN A 106 7.87 3.10 10.81
CA GLN A 106 7.09 3.80 11.83
C GLN A 106 7.10 3.00 13.13
N ASP A 107 7.35 3.67 14.24
CA ASP A 107 7.37 3.07 15.57
C ASP A 107 7.17 4.14 16.65
N ALA A 108 6.55 3.76 17.78
CA ALA A 108 6.35 4.66 18.91
C ALA A 108 7.62 4.84 19.77
N GLY A 109 8.69 4.09 19.51
CA GLY A 109 9.94 4.09 20.26
C GLY A 109 11.16 4.13 19.34
N ASP A 110 12.25 3.53 19.81
CA ASP A 110 13.58 3.55 19.20
C ASP A 110 13.74 2.72 17.91
N LYS A 111 12.73 1.92 17.54
CA LYS A 111 12.83 0.96 16.42
C LYS A 111 12.53 1.55 15.05
N ALA A 112 12.04 2.79 14.96
CA ALA A 112 11.66 3.39 13.69
C ALA A 112 12.81 3.41 12.66
N VAL A 113 14.02 3.83 13.09
CA VAL A 113 15.23 3.86 12.26
C VAL A 113 15.60 2.46 11.77
N MET A 114 15.58 1.45 12.67
CA MET A 114 15.95 0.08 12.31
C MET A 114 14.95 -0.54 11.33
N LYS A 115 13.65 -0.26 11.50
CA LYS A 115 12.61 -0.67 10.54
C LYS A 115 12.83 -0.05 9.18
N ALA A 116 13.09 1.26 9.13
CA ALA A 116 13.36 2.00 7.89
C ALA A 116 14.59 1.46 7.17
N GLN A 117 15.71 1.30 7.89
CA GLN A 117 16.97 0.79 7.34
C GLN A 117 16.81 -0.64 6.79
N THR A 118 16.16 -1.51 7.55
CA THR A 118 15.90 -2.90 7.12
C THR A 118 15.07 -2.95 5.85
N ALA A 119 14.02 -2.12 5.76
CA ALA A 119 13.20 -2.02 4.57
C ALA A 119 14.02 -1.50 3.37
N ALA A 120 14.80 -0.42 3.55
CA ALA A 120 15.64 0.16 2.50
C ALA A 120 16.62 -0.86 1.92
N ILE A 121 17.35 -1.59 2.77
CA ILE A 121 18.34 -2.59 2.32
C ILE A 121 17.64 -3.75 1.57
N LYS A 122 16.56 -4.28 2.14
CA LYS A 122 15.80 -5.37 1.53
C LYS A 122 15.33 -5.00 0.12
N TYR A 123 14.67 -3.86 -0.02
CA TYR A 123 14.14 -3.41 -1.30
C TYR A 123 15.24 -2.97 -2.28
N ALA A 124 16.35 -2.39 -1.81
CA ALA A 124 17.50 -2.10 -2.66
C ALA A 124 18.01 -3.36 -3.38
N TYR A 125 18.22 -4.46 -2.67
CA TYR A 125 18.63 -5.71 -3.29
C TYR A 125 17.55 -6.28 -4.21
N MET A 126 16.31 -6.37 -3.73
CA MET A 126 15.23 -6.99 -4.49
C MET A 126 15.00 -6.30 -5.84
N MET A 127 14.91 -4.97 -5.82
CA MET A 127 14.64 -4.19 -7.04
C MET A 127 15.84 -4.15 -7.97
N SER A 128 17.06 -3.93 -7.45
CA SER A 128 18.27 -3.82 -8.27
C SER A 128 18.70 -5.14 -8.89
N LEU A 129 18.42 -6.27 -8.23
CA LEU A 129 18.74 -7.61 -8.74
C LEU A 129 17.54 -8.32 -9.38
N CYS A 130 16.43 -7.62 -9.58
CA CYS A 130 15.19 -8.13 -10.19
C CYS A 130 14.68 -9.41 -9.48
N ILE A 131 14.75 -9.47 -8.16
CA ILE A 131 14.33 -10.63 -7.37
C ILE A 131 12.81 -10.61 -7.21
N ALA A 132 12.14 -11.61 -7.79
CA ALA A 132 10.69 -11.74 -7.67
C ALA A 132 10.28 -12.43 -6.35
N THR A 133 9.24 -11.93 -5.70
CA THR A 133 8.64 -12.51 -4.48
C THR A 133 7.20 -12.92 -4.68
N SER A 134 6.66 -12.85 -5.90
CA SER A 134 5.21 -13.00 -6.20
C SER A 134 4.35 -12.02 -5.42
N ASP A 135 4.91 -10.87 -5.09
CA ASP A 135 4.22 -9.76 -4.45
C ASP A 135 4.18 -8.58 -5.43
N ASP A 136 3.00 -8.13 -5.69
CA ASP A 136 2.77 -6.85 -6.30
C ASP A 136 2.27 -5.90 -5.20
N PRO A 137 3.10 -4.96 -4.72
CA PRO A 137 2.67 -4.01 -3.70
C PRO A 137 1.49 -3.16 -4.16
N GLU A 138 1.32 -2.99 -5.47
CA GLU A 138 0.20 -2.25 -6.07
C GLU A 138 -1.11 -3.06 -6.06
N ALA A 139 -1.04 -4.39 -5.87
CA ALA A 139 -2.21 -5.26 -5.75
C ALA A 139 -2.75 -5.37 -4.31
N ASP A 140 -2.14 -4.68 -3.33
CA ASP A 140 -2.56 -4.73 -1.92
C ASP A 140 -3.74 -3.79 -1.65
N THR A 141 -4.92 -4.23 -2.03
CA THR A 141 -6.19 -3.50 -1.80
C THR A 141 -6.52 -3.31 -0.31
N LYS A 142 -5.91 -4.10 0.60
CA LYS A 142 -6.21 -4.03 2.04
C LYS A 142 -5.48 -2.88 2.74
N THR A 143 -4.28 -2.53 2.30
CA THR A 143 -3.55 -1.38 2.84
C THR A 143 -4.19 -0.08 2.38
N ASP A 144 -4.67 -0.03 1.13
CA ASP A 144 -5.38 1.13 0.60
C ASP A 144 -6.71 1.38 1.32
N GLU A 145 -7.40 0.33 1.77
CA GLU A 145 -8.62 0.44 2.58
C GLU A 145 -8.36 0.96 4.01
N ASN A 146 -7.14 0.81 4.53
CA ASN A 146 -6.73 1.23 5.87
C ASN A 146 -5.95 2.56 5.89
N SER A 147 -5.77 3.23 4.76
CA SER A 147 -5.24 4.59 4.72
C SER A 147 -6.20 5.54 5.46
N VAL A 148 -5.67 6.62 6.03
CA VAL A 148 -6.45 7.60 6.83
C VAL A 148 -7.65 8.14 6.03
N ASP A 149 -7.56 8.12 4.71
CA ASP A 149 -8.64 8.44 3.77
C ASP A 149 -9.51 7.22 3.40
N GLY A 150 -9.09 5.99 3.70
CA GLY A 150 -9.80 4.77 3.36
C GLY A 150 -11.22 4.71 3.94
N ASN A 151 -11.42 5.24 5.14
CA ASN A 151 -12.76 5.37 5.74
C ASN A 151 -13.62 6.46 5.05
N ARG A 152 -13.01 7.44 4.39
CA ARG A 152 -13.72 8.41 3.55
C ARG A 152 -13.89 7.89 2.12
N ALA A 153 -12.86 7.24 1.56
CA ALA A 153 -12.90 6.66 0.22
C ALA A 153 -13.84 5.45 0.15
N SER A 154 -13.83 4.54 1.14
CA SER A 154 -14.77 3.42 1.18
C SER A 154 -16.22 3.87 1.39
N LYS A 155 -16.45 4.95 2.15
CA LYS A 155 -17.79 5.59 2.21
C LYS A 155 -18.16 6.27 0.89
N ALA A 156 -17.19 6.88 0.19
CA ALA A 156 -17.41 7.50 -1.12
C ALA A 156 -17.62 6.43 -2.21
N VAL A 157 -16.81 5.37 -2.23
CA VAL A 157 -16.95 4.24 -3.18
C VAL A 157 -18.24 3.45 -2.91
N ASN A 158 -18.60 3.22 -1.63
CA ASN A 158 -19.90 2.62 -1.31
C ASN A 158 -21.06 3.53 -1.69
N ASN A 159 -20.91 4.85 -1.60
CA ASN A 159 -21.90 5.79 -2.11
C ASN A 159 -21.94 5.82 -3.64
N VAL A 160 -20.80 5.70 -4.33
CA VAL A 160 -20.76 5.59 -5.81
C VAL A 160 -21.33 4.24 -6.28
N LYS A 161 -21.03 3.12 -5.61
CA LYS A 161 -21.68 1.82 -5.90
C LYS A 161 -23.18 1.85 -5.59
N LYS A 162 -23.62 2.55 -4.55
CA LYS A 162 -25.05 2.80 -4.31
C LYS A 162 -25.67 3.70 -5.37
N ILE A 163 -24.94 4.69 -5.86
CA ILE A 163 -25.42 5.59 -6.93
C ILE A 163 -25.51 4.86 -8.26
N SER A 164 -24.60 3.93 -8.57
CA SER A 164 -24.69 3.11 -9.81
C SER A 164 -25.70 1.96 -9.72
N ALA A 165 -26.12 1.55 -8.53
CA ALA A 165 -27.18 0.56 -8.32
C ALA A 165 -28.58 1.17 -8.18
N ILE A 166 -28.68 2.51 -7.97
CA ILE A 166 -29.95 3.23 -8.02
C ILE A 166 -30.24 3.54 -9.50
N LYS A 167 -30.81 2.57 -10.23
CA LYS A 167 -31.79 2.94 -11.26
C LYS A 167 -32.85 3.73 -10.50
N LYS A 168 -32.85 5.06 -10.65
CA LYS A 168 -33.91 5.92 -10.14
C LYS A 168 -35.22 5.42 -10.70
N SER A 169 -35.95 4.59 -9.96
CA SER A 169 -37.38 4.45 -10.16
C SER A 169 -37.94 5.78 -9.72
N ILE A 170 -38.37 6.60 -10.68
CA ILE A 170 -39.09 7.83 -10.42
C ILE A 170 -40.35 7.43 -9.66
N THR A 171 -40.41 7.73 -8.36
CA THR A 171 -41.58 7.45 -7.56
C THR A 171 -42.51 8.65 -7.66
N VAL A 172 -43.70 8.45 -8.19
CA VAL A 172 -44.72 9.50 -8.33
C VAL A 172 -45.74 9.41 -7.20
N CYS A 173 -46.29 10.56 -6.84
CA CYS A 173 -47.31 10.66 -5.81
C CYS A 173 -48.61 9.96 -6.26
N ALA A 174 -49.09 9.01 -5.47
CA ALA A 174 -50.31 8.26 -5.75
C ALA A 174 -51.60 9.09 -5.79
N ASN A 175 -51.57 10.37 -5.32
CA ASN A 175 -52.71 11.22 -5.28
C ASN A 175 -52.72 12.31 -6.38
N CYS A 176 -51.60 12.97 -6.65
CA CYS A 176 -51.50 14.04 -7.66
C CYS A 176 -50.62 13.75 -8.84
N GLY A 177 -49.90 12.58 -8.88
CA GLY A 177 -49.02 12.22 -9.96
C GLY A 177 -47.67 12.95 -10.00
N GLU A 178 -47.38 13.87 -9.08
CA GLU A 178 -46.17 14.66 -9.01
C GLU A 178 -44.95 13.78 -8.61
N GLU A 179 -43.77 14.06 -9.18
CA GLU A 179 -42.54 13.33 -8.87
C GLU A 179 -42.08 13.63 -7.44
N ILE A 180 -41.80 12.55 -6.66
CA ILE A 180 -41.27 12.67 -5.30
C ILE A 180 -39.75 12.49 -5.38
N THR A 181 -39.01 13.61 -5.30
CA THR A 181 -37.53 13.63 -5.44
C THR A 181 -36.78 13.16 -4.21
N SER A 182 -37.45 13.02 -3.05
CA SER A 182 -36.84 12.67 -1.77
C SER A 182 -37.28 11.30 -1.28
N ASP A 183 -36.31 10.36 -1.17
CA ASP A 183 -36.55 9.03 -0.64
C ASP A 183 -37.10 9.04 0.79
N ARG A 184 -36.74 10.04 1.61
CA ARG A 184 -37.27 10.20 2.98
C ARG A 184 -38.78 10.48 2.98
N VAL A 185 -39.24 11.27 2.02
CA VAL A 185 -40.68 11.57 1.87
C VAL A 185 -41.43 10.31 1.45
N VAL A 186 -40.88 9.52 0.56
CA VAL A 186 -41.44 8.23 0.12
C VAL A 186 -41.51 7.26 1.32
N GLN A 187 -40.41 7.07 2.05
CA GLN A 187 -40.35 6.15 3.19
C GLN A 187 -41.33 6.54 4.30
N PHE A 188 -41.37 7.83 4.63
CA PHE A 188 -42.32 8.34 5.64
C PHE A 188 -43.77 8.12 5.21
N SER A 189 -44.06 8.40 3.93
CA SER A 189 -45.40 8.24 3.38
C SER A 189 -45.85 6.77 3.34
N MET A 190 -44.95 5.88 2.94
CA MET A 190 -45.22 4.42 2.91
C MET A 190 -45.48 3.88 4.34
N ALA A 191 -44.68 4.31 5.31
CA ALA A 191 -44.84 3.89 6.69
C ALA A 191 -46.17 4.34 7.33
N ARG A 192 -46.68 5.55 6.95
CA ARG A 192 -47.86 6.15 7.61
C ARG A 192 -49.15 5.97 6.83
N TYR A 193 -49.06 5.96 5.49
CA TYR A 193 -50.25 5.92 4.62
C TYR A 193 -50.30 4.71 3.68
N ASN A 194 -49.30 3.84 3.75
CA ASN A 194 -49.14 2.65 2.89
C ASN A 194 -49.18 2.93 1.38
N LYS A 195 -48.84 4.18 0.99
CA LYS A 195 -48.75 4.63 -0.41
C LYS A 195 -47.84 5.83 -0.52
N PRO A 196 -47.14 6.03 -1.68
CA PRO A 196 -46.25 7.18 -1.85
C PRO A 196 -47.06 8.44 -2.06
N LEU A 197 -46.91 9.42 -1.21
CA LEU A 197 -47.54 10.72 -1.29
C LEU A 197 -46.50 11.83 -1.23
N CYS A 198 -46.62 12.88 -2.04
CA CYS A 198 -45.79 14.09 -1.91
C CYS A 198 -46.13 14.86 -0.63
N MET A 199 -45.23 15.76 -0.20
CA MET A 199 -45.40 16.49 1.06
C MET A 199 -46.74 17.29 1.16
N ASP A 200 -47.21 17.82 0.04
CA ASP A 200 -48.44 18.60 0.03
C ASP A 200 -49.69 17.74 0.14
N CYS A 201 -49.70 16.59 -0.51
CA CYS A 201 -50.78 15.62 -0.35
C CYS A 201 -50.78 14.99 1.07
N GLN A 202 -49.63 14.80 1.71
CA GLN A 202 -49.54 14.36 3.12
C GLN A 202 -50.17 15.43 4.07
N LYS A 203 -49.90 16.73 3.83
CA LYS A 203 -50.51 17.82 4.62
C LYS A 203 -52.04 17.89 4.48
N GLN A 204 -52.55 17.60 3.29
CA GLN A 204 -53.99 17.55 3.06
C GLN A 204 -54.68 16.42 3.79
N MET A 205 -54.02 15.23 3.85
CA MET A 205 -54.53 14.07 4.57
C MET A 205 -54.61 14.30 6.11
N ILE A 206 -53.77 15.18 6.67
CA ILE A 206 -53.79 15.53 8.09
C ILE A 206 -54.95 16.48 8.42
N LYS A 207 -55.41 17.28 7.44
CA LYS A 207 -56.51 18.26 7.65
C LYS A 207 -57.91 17.64 7.54
N THR A 208 -57.99 16.39 7.04
CA THR A 208 -59.28 15.69 6.83
C THR A 208 -59.49 14.54 7.81
N ALA A 209 -58.56 14.34 8.75
CA ALA A 209 -58.66 13.41 9.87
C ALA A 209 -58.86 14.15 11.22
#